data_9728a1bb52ac5c7c5b0948175da5ab92
#
_entry.id   9728a1bb52ac5c7c5b0948175da5ab92
#
_cell.length_a   1.000
_cell.length_b   1.000
_cell.length_c   1.000
_cell.angle_alpha   90.00
_cell.angle_beta   90.00
_cell.angle_gamma   90.00
#
_symmetry.space_group_name_H-M   'P 1'
#
loop_
_entity.id
_entity.type
_entity.pdbx_description
1 polymer ?
#
loop_
_entity_poly.entity_id
_entity_poly.type
_entity_poly.pdbx_seq_one_letter_code
_entity_poly.pdbx_strand_id
1 'polypeptide(L)'
;RAIEAAGDVDILMLDKTGTITLGNRQAHAFIPVDGVSEEELADAAQLSSLADETPEGRSVVILAKEKYRIRGRELADKHMIFVPFTAKTRMSGVDFDGNEIRKGAAESMQAYVTQAGGVYSEECDRIVQDIAKQGGTPLVVAKNHKILGVIHLKDIIKQGVQEKFADLRKMGIKTIMITGDNPMTAAAIAAEAGVDDFLAEATPEGKLSMIRDFQAKGHLVAMTGDGTNDAPALAQA
;
A
#
# COMPACT_ATOMS: atom_id res chain seq x y z
N ARG A 1 -32.05 -11.96 -19.43
CA ARG A 1 -30.79 -12.49 -20.01
C ARG A 1 -29.56 -12.16 -19.12
N ALA A 2 -29.32 -10.90 -18.73
CA ALA A 2 -28.17 -10.57 -17.88
C ALA A 2 -28.27 -11.18 -16.46
N ILE A 3 -29.47 -11.24 -15.88
CA ILE A 3 -29.73 -11.85 -14.56
C ILE A 3 -29.59 -13.38 -14.62
N GLU A 4 -30.06 -13.99 -15.68
CA GLU A 4 -29.93 -15.43 -15.92
C GLU A 4 -28.44 -15.81 -16.09
N ALA A 5 -27.69 -15.04 -16.90
CA ALA A 5 -26.25 -15.25 -17.08
C ALA A 5 -25.46 -15.07 -15.80
N ALA A 6 -25.85 -14.13 -14.92
CA ALA A 6 -25.20 -13.94 -13.63
C ALA A 6 -25.39 -15.12 -12.66
N GLY A 7 -26.47 -15.91 -12.84
CA GLY A 7 -26.72 -17.13 -12.05
C GLY A 7 -25.84 -18.31 -12.45
N ASP A 8 -25.30 -18.29 -13.65
CA ASP A 8 -24.49 -19.39 -14.21
C ASP A 8 -22.98 -19.15 -14.13
N VAL A 9 -22.54 -17.99 -13.61
CA VAL A 9 -21.13 -17.66 -13.42
C VAL A 9 -20.48 -18.63 -12.45
N ASP A 10 -19.37 -19.24 -12.87
CA ASP A 10 -18.58 -20.15 -12.05
C ASP A 10 -17.14 -19.66 -11.80
N ILE A 11 -16.69 -18.64 -12.53
CA ILE A 11 -15.40 -17.95 -12.31
C ILE A 11 -15.65 -16.45 -12.12
N LEU A 12 -15.16 -15.91 -10.99
CA LEU A 12 -15.19 -14.48 -10.71
C LEU A 12 -13.75 -13.94 -10.62
N MET A 13 -13.36 -13.12 -11.57
CA MET A 13 -12.08 -12.42 -11.60
C MET A 13 -12.23 -11.02 -10.99
N LEU A 14 -11.39 -10.69 -10.01
CA LEU A 14 -11.49 -9.46 -9.23
C LEU A 14 -10.16 -8.70 -9.27
N ASP A 15 -10.19 -7.43 -9.64
CA ASP A 15 -9.04 -6.58 -9.44
C ASP A 15 -8.75 -6.42 -7.94
N LYS A 16 -7.47 -6.38 -7.56
CA LYS A 16 -7.06 -6.20 -6.16
C LYS A 16 -7.47 -4.84 -5.62
N THR A 17 -7.03 -3.79 -6.31
CA THR A 17 -7.08 -2.41 -5.84
C THR A 17 -8.51 -1.85 -5.93
N GLY A 18 -9.01 -1.30 -4.82
CA GLY A 18 -10.37 -0.75 -4.77
C GLY A 18 -11.49 -1.81 -4.70
N THR A 19 -11.24 -3.07 -5.08
CA THR A 19 -12.21 -4.18 -5.00
C THR A 19 -11.97 -5.05 -3.78
N ILE A 20 -10.82 -5.70 -3.66
CA ILE A 20 -10.44 -6.53 -2.51
C ILE A 20 -9.86 -5.66 -1.40
N THR A 21 -9.04 -4.67 -1.76
CA THR A 21 -8.45 -3.69 -0.83
C THR A 21 -9.20 -2.36 -0.86
N LEU A 22 -8.92 -1.48 0.10
CA LEU A 22 -9.52 -0.14 0.20
C LEU A 22 -9.08 0.81 -0.93
N GLY A 23 -8.04 0.44 -1.71
CA GLY A 23 -7.52 1.24 -2.80
C GLY A 23 -6.50 2.30 -2.36
N ASN A 24 -6.27 2.45 -1.07
CA ASN A 24 -5.22 3.29 -0.49
C ASN A 24 -4.40 2.48 0.52
N ARG A 25 -3.12 2.82 0.64
CA ARG A 25 -2.22 2.20 1.60
C ARG A 25 -2.34 2.88 2.94
N GLN A 26 -2.16 2.12 4.01
CA GLN A 26 -2.19 2.63 5.38
C GLN A 26 -0.91 2.26 6.13
N ALA A 27 -0.51 3.12 7.05
CA ALA A 27 0.61 2.85 7.93
C ALA A 27 0.30 1.64 8.83
N HIS A 28 1.19 0.66 8.76
CA HIS A 28 1.07 -0.61 9.48
C HIS A 28 2.08 -0.72 10.62
N ALA A 29 3.32 -0.26 10.40
CA ALA A 29 4.39 -0.33 11.38
C ALA A 29 5.42 0.79 11.19
N PHE A 30 6.08 1.16 12.28
CA PHE A 30 7.30 1.95 12.31
C PHE A 30 8.47 1.02 12.61
N ILE A 31 9.48 0.99 11.74
CA ILE A 31 10.65 0.13 11.84
C ILE A 31 11.88 1.01 12.00
N PRO A 32 12.38 1.21 13.23
CA PRO A 32 13.53 2.06 13.47
C PRO A 32 14.83 1.39 13.01
N VAL A 33 15.85 2.19 12.71
CA VAL A 33 17.23 1.71 12.56
C VAL A 33 17.89 1.58 13.92
N ASP A 34 19.01 0.87 13.99
CA ASP A 34 19.76 0.65 15.22
C ASP A 34 20.07 1.98 15.95
N GLY A 35 19.83 1.98 17.27
CA GLY A 35 20.04 3.13 18.13
C GLY A 35 18.94 4.18 18.11
N VAL A 36 17.83 3.94 17.41
CA VAL A 36 16.61 4.77 17.39
C VAL A 36 15.45 3.99 18.01
N SER A 37 14.68 4.62 18.89
CA SER A 37 13.48 3.98 19.44
C SER A 37 12.30 4.07 18.47
N GLU A 38 11.37 3.11 18.58
CA GLU A 38 10.12 3.19 17.81
C GLU A 38 9.33 4.47 18.12
N GLU A 39 9.36 4.94 19.37
CA GLU A 39 8.69 6.17 19.79
C GLU A 39 9.29 7.41 19.14
N GLU A 40 10.63 7.49 19.04
CA GLU A 40 11.32 8.59 18.35
C GLU A 40 10.97 8.62 16.88
N LEU A 41 10.98 7.47 16.21
CA LEU A 41 10.58 7.35 14.82
C LEU A 41 9.10 7.71 14.63
N ALA A 42 8.20 7.20 15.49
CA ALA A 42 6.77 7.49 15.42
C ALA A 42 6.47 8.99 15.62
N ASP A 43 7.17 9.64 16.53
CA ASP A 43 7.05 11.08 16.77
C ASP A 43 7.46 11.90 15.54
N ALA A 44 8.60 11.59 14.94
CA ALA A 44 9.06 12.23 13.71
C ALA A 44 8.15 11.95 12.52
N ALA A 45 7.67 10.71 12.38
CA ALA A 45 6.72 10.31 11.36
C ALA A 45 5.38 11.07 11.49
N GLN A 46 4.86 11.22 12.71
CA GLN A 46 3.66 12.00 12.96
C GLN A 46 3.86 13.47 12.59
N LEU A 47 4.92 14.10 13.08
CA LEU A 47 5.19 15.52 12.82
C LEU A 47 5.31 15.82 11.32
N SER A 48 6.04 14.98 10.58
CA SER A 48 6.20 15.13 9.12
C SER A 48 4.92 14.82 8.32
N SER A 49 3.89 14.30 8.97
CA SER A 49 2.62 13.93 8.34
C SER A 49 1.45 14.84 8.72
N LEU A 50 1.63 15.80 9.64
CA LEU A 50 0.53 16.65 10.13
C LEU A 50 -0.14 17.51 9.04
N ALA A 51 0.63 17.94 8.03
CA ALA A 51 0.11 18.70 6.89
C ALA A 51 -0.13 17.83 5.64
N ASP A 52 0.05 16.52 5.76
CA ASP A 52 -0.16 15.57 4.68
C ASP A 52 -1.62 15.09 4.68
N GLU A 53 -2.44 15.70 3.84
CA GLU A 53 -3.90 15.42 3.75
C GLU A 53 -4.20 14.12 2.98
N THR A 54 -3.19 13.42 2.45
CA THR A 54 -3.40 12.14 1.80
C THR A 54 -3.92 11.09 2.78
N PRO A 55 -4.65 10.06 2.32
CA PRO A 55 -5.04 8.94 3.18
C PRO A 55 -3.85 8.27 3.88
N GLU A 56 -2.73 8.17 3.18
CA GLU A 56 -1.46 7.63 3.68
C GLU A 56 -0.91 8.49 4.84
N GLY A 57 -0.82 9.80 4.65
CA GLY A 57 -0.36 10.74 5.68
C GLY A 57 -1.23 10.71 6.93
N ARG A 58 -2.54 10.72 6.75
CA ARG A 58 -3.50 10.59 7.88
C ARG A 58 -3.33 9.28 8.62
N SER A 59 -3.09 8.18 7.92
CA SER A 59 -2.89 6.86 8.54
C SER A 59 -1.64 6.81 9.41
N VAL A 60 -0.56 7.51 9.02
CA VAL A 60 0.66 7.64 9.84
C VAL A 60 0.35 8.34 11.16
N VAL A 61 -0.40 9.44 11.11
CA VAL A 61 -0.81 10.19 12.32
C VAL A 61 -1.67 9.33 13.23
N ILE A 62 -2.62 8.58 12.67
CA ILE A 62 -3.49 7.68 13.43
C ILE A 62 -2.67 6.57 14.10
N LEU A 63 -1.80 5.88 13.36
CA LEU A 63 -0.96 4.81 13.91
C LEU A 63 -0.07 5.30 15.06
N ALA A 64 0.57 6.47 14.90
CA ALA A 64 1.40 7.06 15.95
C ALA A 64 0.59 7.37 17.21
N LYS A 65 -0.64 7.91 17.05
CA LYS A 65 -1.53 8.23 18.16
C LYS A 65 -2.01 6.98 18.90
N GLU A 66 -2.41 5.96 18.18
CA GLU A 66 -2.99 4.73 18.75
C GLU A 66 -1.93 3.85 19.43
N LYS A 67 -0.81 3.62 18.75
CA LYS A 67 0.22 2.68 19.21
C LYS A 67 1.16 3.30 20.26
N TYR A 68 1.51 4.59 20.10
CA TYR A 68 2.50 5.25 20.96
C TYR A 68 1.89 6.36 21.84
N ARG A 69 0.56 6.54 21.81
CA ARG A 69 -0.15 7.55 22.59
C ARG A 69 0.37 8.98 22.37
N ILE A 70 0.97 9.23 21.23
CA ILE A 70 1.45 10.54 20.84
C ILE A 70 0.23 11.41 20.57
N ARG A 71 -0.21 12.17 21.58
CA ARG A 71 -1.35 13.09 21.46
C ARG A 71 -0.97 14.26 20.56
N GLY A 72 -1.97 14.77 19.83
CA GLY A 72 -1.77 16.00 19.04
C GLY A 72 -1.14 17.06 19.92
N ARG A 73 0.04 17.55 19.52
CA ARG A 73 0.70 18.64 20.22
C ARG A 73 -0.12 19.90 20.02
N GLU A 74 -0.16 20.77 21.02
CA GLU A 74 -0.59 22.14 20.82
C GLU A 74 0.42 22.79 19.86
N LEU A 75 0.02 22.88 18.59
CA LEU A 75 0.86 23.42 17.52
C LEU A 75 0.97 24.95 17.60
N ALA A 76 0.19 25.57 18.52
CA ALA A 76 0.01 27.01 18.61
C ALA A 76 1.29 27.79 18.99
N ASP A 77 2.26 27.14 19.64
CA ASP A 77 3.45 27.82 20.17
C ASP A 77 4.76 27.56 19.39
N LYS A 78 4.71 26.75 18.32
CA LYS A 78 5.90 26.45 17.53
C LYS A 78 5.78 27.03 16.14
N HIS A 79 6.78 27.78 15.70
CA HIS A 79 6.94 28.23 14.33
C HIS A 79 7.23 27.03 13.44
N MET A 80 6.18 26.29 13.06
CA MET A 80 6.29 25.14 12.17
C MET A 80 6.09 25.55 10.72
N ILE A 81 7.05 25.22 9.88
CA ILE A 81 6.98 25.41 8.44
C ILE A 81 6.80 24.03 7.81
N PHE A 82 5.63 23.76 7.29
CA PHE A 82 5.35 22.49 6.63
C PHE A 82 5.88 22.48 5.20
N VAL A 83 6.50 21.36 4.84
CA VAL A 83 6.99 21.08 3.50
C VAL A 83 6.01 20.10 2.83
N PRO A 84 5.15 20.56 1.91
CA PRO A 84 4.17 19.71 1.27
C PRO A 84 4.85 18.70 0.33
N PHE A 85 4.19 17.55 0.15
CA PHE A 85 4.63 16.56 -0.83
C PHE A 85 4.55 17.13 -2.25
N THR A 86 5.60 16.91 -3.03
CA THR A 86 5.60 17.17 -4.48
C THR A 86 6.07 15.95 -5.24
N ALA A 87 5.54 15.75 -6.45
CA ALA A 87 5.98 14.65 -7.33
C ALA A 87 7.46 14.77 -7.72
N LYS A 88 8.01 16.00 -7.74
CA LYS A 88 9.40 16.26 -8.07
C LYS A 88 10.35 15.84 -6.94
N THR A 89 10.03 16.19 -5.69
CA THR A 89 10.87 15.87 -4.53
C THR A 89 10.57 14.48 -3.96
N ARG A 90 9.34 13.99 -4.13
CA ARG A 90 8.81 12.75 -3.52
C ARG A 90 9.02 12.68 -2.01
N MET A 91 9.03 13.85 -1.37
CA MET A 91 9.23 14.05 0.07
C MET A 91 8.22 15.04 0.61
N SER A 92 7.90 14.91 1.88
CA SER A 92 7.17 15.89 2.69
C SER A 92 7.82 16.00 4.06
N GLY A 93 7.46 17.02 4.83
CA GLY A 93 8.06 17.17 6.15
C GLY A 93 7.67 18.44 6.88
N VAL A 94 8.46 18.79 7.88
CA VAL A 94 8.26 19.98 8.71
C VAL A 94 9.61 20.52 9.20
N ASP A 95 9.73 21.83 9.26
CA ASP A 95 10.84 22.54 9.89
C ASP A 95 10.32 23.26 11.14
N PHE A 96 10.99 23.12 12.25
CA PHE A 96 10.62 23.78 13.51
C PHE A 96 11.83 23.86 14.47
N ASP A 97 11.95 24.98 15.15
CA ASP A 97 13.01 25.17 16.19
C ASP A 97 14.40 24.73 15.72
N GLY A 98 14.77 25.02 14.48
CA GLY A 98 16.07 24.63 13.89
C GLY A 98 16.22 23.14 13.56
N ASN A 99 15.14 22.36 13.65
CA ASN A 99 15.12 20.96 13.23
C ASN A 99 14.40 20.81 11.89
N GLU A 100 14.88 19.89 11.06
CA GLU A 100 14.26 19.47 9.84
C GLU A 100 13.84 18.00 9.94
N ILE A 101 12.56 17.70 9.71
CA ILE A 101 12.08 16.32 9.57
C ILE A 101 11.57 16.14 8.16
N ARG A 102 12.00 15.06 7.52
CA ARG A 102 11.57 14.67 6.17
C ARG A 102 11.15 13.21 6.16
N LYS A 103 10.09 12.93 5.39
CA LYS A 103 9.70 11.57 5.01
C LYS A 103 9.49 11.48 3.51
N GLY A 104 9.79 10.35 2.92
CA GLY A 104 9.62 10.18 1.48
C GLY A 104 10.09 8.84 0.96
N ALA A 105 10.06 8.72 -0.37
CA ALA A 105 10.53 7.54 -1.08
C ALA A 105 12.02 7.30 -0.81
N ALA A 106 12.43 6.04 -0.70
CA ALA A 106 13.79 5.65 -0.31
C ALA A 106 14.87 6.34 -1.14
N GLU A 107 14.74 6.34 -2.47
CA GLU A 107 15.71 7.00 -3.39
C GLU A 107 15.85 8.50 -3.13
N SER A 108 14.71 9.19 -2.92
CA SER A 108 14.70 10.63 -2.66
C SER A 108 15.33 10.95 -1.30
N MET A 109 15.03 10.14 -0.30
CA MET A 109 15.58 10.31 1.04
C MET A 109 17.07 9.96 1.10
N GLN A 110 17.51 8.96 0.35
CA GLN A 110 18.94 8.65 0.20
C GLN A 110 19.69 9.85 -0.39
N ALA A 111 19.18 10.41 -1.50
CA ALA A 111 19.79 11.60 -2.12
C ALA A 111 19.80 12.80 -1.14
N TYR A 112 18.69 13.07 -0.46
CA TYR A 112 18.57 14.17 0.50
C TYR A 112 19.59 14.06 1.65
N VAL A 113 19.72 12.87 2.25
CA VAL A 113 20.62 12.63 3.37
C VAL A 113 22.10 12.70 2.92
N THR A 114 22.44 12.07 1.80
CA THR A 114 23.84 12.01 1.33
C THR A 114 24.33 13.35 0.81
N GLN A 115 23.49 14.14 0.14
CA GLN A 115 23.85 15.50 -0.29
C GLN A 115 24.22 16.43 0.89
N ALA A 116 23.62 16.21 2.04
CA ALA A 116 23.93 16.95 3.27
C ALA A 116 25.09 16.35 4.08
N GLY A 117 25.77 15.32 3.56
CA GLY A 117 26.89 14.66 4.25
C GLY A 117 26.45 13.63 5.29
N GLY A 118 25.16 13.29 5.37
CA GLY A 118 24.64 12.22 6.21
C GLY A 118 24.88 10.83 5.60
N VAL A 119 24.62 9.80 6.39
CA VAL A 119 24.80 8.39 5.98
C VAL A 119 23.46 7.72 5.78
N TYR A 120 23.28 7.12 4.60
CA TYR A 120 22.18 6.19 4.33
C TYR A 120 22.70 4.76 4.57
N SER A 121 22.28 4.12 5.67
CA SER A 121 22.85 2.86 6.13
C SER A 121 22.36 1.66 5.31
N GLU A 122 23.18 0.61 5.23
CA GLU A 122 22.77 -0.68 4.64
C GLU A 122 21.60 -1.32 5.39
N GLU A 123 21.47 -1.05 6.68
CA GLU A 123 20.34 -1.49 7.48
C GLU A 123 19.02 -0.86 7.00
N CYS A 124 19.03 0.46 6.76
CA CYS A 124 17.87 1.15 6.21
C CYS A 124 17.48 0.55 4.85
N ASP A 125 18.47 0.28 3.99
CA ASP A 125 18.23 -0.33 2.68
C ASP A 125 17.62 -1.73 2.80
N ARG A 126 18.10 -2.57 3.73
CA ARG A 126 17.51 -3.88 4.01
C ARG A 126 16.05 -3.77 4.45
N ILE A 127 15.74 -2.86 5.38
CA ILE A 127 14.36 -2.65 5.84
C ILE A 127 13.46 -2.24 4.66
N VAL A 128 13.93 -1.32 3.83
CA VAL A 128 13.22 -0.85 2.62
C VAL A 128 12.94 -2.02 1.67
N GLN A 129 13.95 -2.84 1.38
CA GLN A 129 13.82 -4.00 0.50
C GLN A 129 12.87 -5.06 1.06
N ASP A 130 12.92 -5.33 2.35
CA ASP A 130 12.06 -6.32 3.00
C ASP A 130 10.59 -5.90 2.98
N ILE A 131 10.30 -4.61 3.20
CA ILE A 131 8.95 -4.06 3.04
C ILE A 131 8.49 -4.19 1.58
N ALA A 132 9.35 -3.84 0.62
CA ALA A 132 9.01 -3.91 -0.80
C ALA A 132 8.75 -5.35 -1.27
N LYS A 133 9.54 -6.33 -0.79
CA LYS A 133 9.32 -7.76 -1.07
C LYS A 133 7.98 -8.27 -0.56
N GLN A 134 7.50 -7.73 0.56
CA GLN A 134 6.18 -8.03 1.13
C GLN A 134 5.04 -7.26 0.45
N GLY A 135 5.34 -6.45 -0.57
CA GLY A 135 4.39 -5.62 -1.30
C GLY A 135 3.93 -4.36 -0.58
N GLY A 136 4.59 -4.04 0.51
CA GLY A 136 4.40 -2.77 1.20
C GLY A 136 5.08 -1.63 0.45
N THR A 137 4.76 -0.40 0.84
CA THR A 137 5.48 0.80 0.43
C THR A 137 6.30 1.30 1.59
N PRO A 138 7.63 1.33 1.46
CA PRO A 138 8.50 1.94 2.45
C PRO A 138 8.54 3.46 2.28
N LEU A 139 8.34 4.20 3.38
CA LEU A 139 8.66 5.62 3.46
C LEU A 139 9.76 5.81 4.50
N VAL A 140 10.90 6.31 4.07
CA VAL A 140 12.04 6.59 4.94
C VAL A 140 11.81 7.91 5.68
N VAL A 141 12.16 7.95 6.97
CA VAL A 141 12.07 9.14 7.83
C VAL A 141 13.46 9.55 8.29
N ALA A 142 13.77 10.84 8.16
CA ALA A 142 15.01 11.42 8.64
C ALA A 142 14.75 12.70 9.45
N LYS A 143 15.58 12.95 10.44
CA LYS A 143 15.63 14.18 11.21
C LYS A 143 17.06 14.75 11.15
N ASN A 144 17.19 16.02 10.75
CA ASN A 144 18.47 16.70 10.59
C ASN A 144 19.47 15.84 9.77
N HIS A 145 19.01 15.31 8.65
CA HIS A 145 19.78 14.45 7.74
C HIS A 145 20.27 13.11 8.34
N LYS A 146 19.77 12.73 9.53
CA LYS A 146 20.01 11.41 10.13
C LYS A 146 18.77 10.54 9.91
N ILE A 147 18.96 9.35 9.33
CA ILE A 147 17.89 8.37 9.18
C ILE A 147 17.43 7.89 10.56
N LEU A 148 16.12 7.91 10.79
CA LEU A 148 15.48 7.37 11.99
C LEU A 148 14.91 5.98 11.77
N GLY A 149 14.46 5.69 10.56
CA GLY A 149 13.84 4.42 10.22
C GLY A 149 12.88 4.53 9.05
N VAL A 150 12.00 3.55 8.93
CA VAL A 150 11.10 3.37 7.79
C VAL A 150 9.66 3.16 8.27
N ILE A 151 8.72 3.85 7.64
CA ILE A 151 7.29 3.59 7.79
C ILE A 151 6.89 2.51 6.78
N HIS A 152 6.29 1.43 7.25
CA HIS A 152 5.71 0.40 6.40
C HIS A 152 4.25 0.75 6.09
N LEU A 153 3.98 1.14 4.84
CA LEU A 153 2.61 1.28 4.34
C LEU A 153 2.17 -0.03 3.68
N LYS A 154 0.95 -0.48 3.98
CA LYS A 154 0.39 -1.74 3.50
C LYS A 154 -1.00 -1.52 2.91
N ASP A 155 -1.35 -2.27 1.86
CA ASP A 155 -2.73 -2.36 1.38
C ASP A 155 -3.62 -3.02 2.44
N ILE A 156 -4.78 -2.44 2.68
CA ILE A 156 -5.74 -2.96 3.66
C ILE A 156 -6.86 -3.69 2.94
N ILE A 157 -7.03 -4.95 3.27
CA ILE A 157 -8.14 -5.77 2.80
C ILE A 157 -9.44 -5.27 3.41
N LYS A 158 -10.48 -5.13 2.59
CA LYS A 158 -11.79 -4.69 3.05
C LYS A 158 -12.37 -5.67 4.06
N GLN A 159 -12.96 -5.13 5.11
CA GLN A 159 -13.60 -5.95 6.14
C GLN A 159 -14.75 -6.80 5.55
N GLY A 160 -14.84 -8.04 5.97
CA GLY A 160 -15.90 -8.96 5.52
C GLY A 160 -15.68 -9.60 4.14
N VAL A 161 -14.53 -9.35 3.50
CA VAL A 161 -14.21 -9.93 2.19
C VAL A 161 -13.99 -11.44 2.28
N GLN A 162 -13.35 -11.92 3.34
CA GLN A 162 -13.10 -13.36 3.53
C GLN A 162 -14.40 -14.17 3.60
N GLU A 163 -15.37 -13.66 4.35
CA GLU A 163 -16.69 -14.30 4.48
C GLU A 163 -17.43 -14.34 3.15
N LYS A 164 -17.37 -13.24 2.38
CA LYS A 164 -17.98 -13.17 1.06
C LYS A 164 -17.37 -14.18 0.09
N PHE A 165 -16.04 -14.33 0.09
CA PHE A 165 -15.37 -15.31 -0.76
C PHE A 165 -15.66 -16.74 -0.30
N ALA A 166 -15.77 -16.98 1.01
CA ALA A 166 -16.19 -18.28 1.52
C ALA A 166 -17.63 -18.63 1.09
N ASP A 167 -18.54 -17.66 1.05
CA ASP A 167 -19.92 -17.87 0.59
C ASP A 167 -19.98 -18.10 -0.93
N LEU A 168 -19.24 -17.35 -1.73
CA LEU A 168 -19.12 -17.59 -3.18
C LEU A 168 -18.59 -19.00 -3.47
N ARG A 169 -17.60 -19.47 -2.71
CA ARG A 169 -17.06 -20.82 -2.84
C ARG A 169 -18.11 -21.90 -2.53
N LYS A 170 -18.97 -21.70 -1.54
CA LYS A 170 -20.10 -22.60 -1.24
C LYS A 170 -21.12 -22.65 -2.39
N MET A 171 -21.24 -21.56 -3.15
CA MET A 171 -22.11 -21.48 -4.34
C MET A 171 -21.46 -22.08 -5.59
N GLY A 172 -20.22 -22.60 -5.50
CA GLY A 172 -19.49 -23.18 -6.63
C GLY A 172 -18.75 -22.14 -7.48
N ILE A 173 -18.65 -20.89 -7.03
CA ILE A 173 -17.96 -19.82 -7.75
C ILE A 173 -16.51 -19.78 -7.29
N LYS A 174 -15.57 -19.96 -8.22
CA LYS A 174 -14.13 -19.80 -8.00
C LYS A 174 -13.76 -18.31 -8.13
N THR A 175 -13.04 -17.79 -7.13
CA THR A 175 -12.58 -16.40 -7.12
C THR A 175 -11.10 -16.30 -7.47
N ILE A 176 -10.75 -15.36 -8.36
CA ILE A 176 -9.38 -15.14 -8.83
C ILE A 176 -9.03 -13.67 -8.67
N MET A 177 -8.04 -13.37 -7.84
CA MET A 177 -7.50 -12.02 -7.69
C MET A 177 -6.54 -11.67 -8.83
N ILE A 178 -6.69 -10.48 -9.39
CA ILE A 178 -5.78 -9.94 -10.40
C ILE A 178 -5.01 -8.77 -9.82
N THR A 179 -3.70 -8.75 -9.99
CA THR A 179 -2.83 -7.68 -9.47
C THR A 179 -1.58 -7.49 -10.31
N GLY A 180 -1.08 -6.26 -10.36
CA GLY A 180 0.25 -5.94 -10.91
C GLY A 180 1.41 -6.25 -9.97
N ASP A 181 1.13 -6.69 -8.73
CA ASP A 181 2.17 -7.04 -7.75
C ASP A 181 2.98 -8.26 -8.19
N ASN A 182 4.18 -8.41 -7.61
CA ASN A 182 4.98 -9.62 -7.79
C ASN A 182 4.29 -10.86 -7.19
N PRO A 183 4.68 -12.08 -7.62
CA PRO A 183 4.01 -13.32 -7.18
C PRO A 183 3.99 -13.54 -5.67
N MET A 184 5.05 -13.15 -4.95
CA MET A 184 5.14 -13.35 -3.50
C MET A 184 4.13 -12.46 -2.76
N THR A 185 4.03 -11.19 -3.14
CA THR A 185 3.05 -10.24 -2.62
C THR A 185 1.62 -10.68 -2.94
N ALA A 186 1.39 -11.05 -4.20
CA ALA A 186 0.08 -11.52 -4.65
C ALA A 186 -0.38 -12.75 -3.86
N ALA A 187 0.52 -13.72 -3.62
CA ALA A 187 0.22 -14.90 -2.82
C ALA A 187 -0.16 -14.56 -1.38
N ALA A 188 0.58 -13.63 -0.74
CA ALA A 188 0.29 -13.21 0.63
C ALA A 188 -1.08 -12.54 0.74
N ILE A 189 -1.39 -11.60 -0.17
CA ILE A 189 -2.69 -10.90 -0.19
C ILE A 189 -3.84 -11.87 -0.53
N ALA A 190 -3.63 -12.77 -1.49
CA ALA A 190 -4.62 -13.78 -1.86
C ALA A 190 -4.97 -14.70 -0.68
N ALA A 191 -3.98 -15.15 0.06
CA ALA A 191 -4.17 -15.96 1.26
C ALA A 191 -4.90 -15.20 2.36
N GLU A 192 -4.52 -13.94 2.62
CA GLU A 192 -5.17 -13.08 3.61
C GLU A 192 -6.61 -12.76 3.22
N ALA A 193 -6.89 -12.48 1.93
CA ALA A 193 -8.23 -12.19 1.43
C ALA A 193 -9.12 -13.44 1.33
N GLY A 194 -8.53 -14.64 1.25
CA GLY A 194 -9.26 -15.89 1.11
C GLY A 194 -9.79 -16.18 -0.29
N VAL A 195 -9.18 -15.59 -1.34
CA VAL A 195 -9.47 -15.95 -2.74
C VAL A 195 -8.89 -17.32 -3.09
N ASP A 196 -9.45 -17.97 -4.12
CA ASP A 196 -9.05 -19.32 -4.51
C ASP A 196 -7.76 -19.36 -5.32
N ASP A 197 -7.48 -18.30 -6.09
CA ASP A 197 -6.33 -18.22 -6.98
C ASP A 197 -5.95 -16.75 -7.27
N PHE A 198 -4.81 -16.50 -7.91
CA PHE A 198 -4.41 -15.16 -8.29
C PHE A 198 -3.60 -15.13 -9.59
N LEU A 199 -3.65 -14.00 -10.28
CA LEU A 199 -2.79 -13.63 -11.39
C LEU A 199 -1.91 -12.45 -10.94
N ALA A 200 -0.61 -12.69 -10.75
CA ALA A 200 0.40 -11.69 -10.42
C ALA A 200 0.98 -11.07 -11.70
N GLU A 201 1.64 -9.90 -11.56
CA GLU A 201 2.29 -9.20 -12.68
C GLU A 201 1.36 -9.06 -13.90
N ALA A 202 0.07 -8.86 -13.62
CA ALA A 202 -0.98 -8.91 -14.62
C ALA A 202 -0.83 -7.79 -15.65
N THR A 203 -0.76 -8.19 -16.92
CA THR A 203 -0.87 -7.29 -18.07
C THR A 203 -2.26 -7.34 -18.66
N PRO A 204 -2.71 -6.33 -19.46
CA PRO A 204 -3.98 -6.39 -20.15
C PRO A 204 -4.14 -7.64 -21.02
N GLU A 205 -3.09 -8.04 -21.71
CA GLU A 205 -3.04 -9.23 -22.54
C GLU A 205 -3.16 -10.52 -21.70
N GLY A 206 -2.46 -10.57 -20.56
CA GLY A 206 -2.51 -11.69 -19.63
C GLY A 206 -3.91 -11.90 -19.03
N LYS A 207 -4.57 -10.80 -18.64
CA LYS A 207 -5.98 -10.83 -18.19
C LYS A 207 -6.90 -11.41 -19.26
N LEU A 208 -6.79 -10.90 -20.48
CA LEU A 208 -7.61 -11.36 -21.63
C LEU A 208 -7.36 -12.83 -21.97
N SER A 209 -6.10 -13.27 -21.97
CA SER A 209 -5.72 -14.67 -22.22
C SER A 209 -6.35 -15.58 -21.17
N MET A 210 -6.26 -15.23 -19.89
CA MET A 210 -6.82 -16.03 -18.80
C MET A 210 -8.35 -16.20 -18.95
N ILE A 211 -9.07 -15.12 -19.29
CA ILE A 211 -10.53 -15.20 -19.54
C ILE A 211 -10.83 -16.19 -20.66
N ARG A 212 -10.14 -16.05 -21.80
CA ARG A 212 -10.33 -16.94 -22.97
C ARG A 212 -10.03 -18.40 -22.65
N ASP A 213 -9.00 -18.66 -21.86
CA ASP A 213 -8.63 -20.01 -21.43
C ASP A 213 -9.72 -20.65 -20.57
N PHE A 214 -10.33 -19.92 -19.67
CA PHE A 214 -11.49 -20.39 -18.90
C PHE A 214 -12.72 -20.61 -19.77
N GLN A 215 -13.04 -19.66 -20.65
CA GLN A 215 -14.16 -19.79 -21.58
C GLN A 215 -13.99 -20.99 -22.53
N ALA A 216 -12.77 -21.25 -23.02
CA ALA A 216 -12.46 -22.40 -23.85
C ALA A 216 -12.67 -23.74 -23.12
N LYS A 217 -12.57 -23.76 -21.80
CA LYS A 217 -12.86 -24.91 -20.93
C LYS A 217 -14.33 -25.03 -20.54
N GLY A 218 -15.19 -24.13 -21.05
CA GLY A 218 -16.63 -24.14 -20.81
C GLY A 218 -17.07 -23.37 -19.54
N HIS A 219 -16.18 -22.59 -18.94
CA HIS A 219 -16.53 -21.74 -17.80
C HIS A 219 -17.19 -20.44 -18.21
N LEU A 220 -18.13 -19.97 -17.39
CA LEU A 220 -18.69 -18.64 -17.51
C LEU A 220 -17.98 -17.69 -16.55
N VAL A 221 -17.23 -16.74 -17.14
CA VAL A 221 -16.36 -15.81 -16.41
C VAL A 221 -17.07 -14.47 -16.22
N ALA A 222 -17.11 -13.99 -14.98
CA ALA A 222 -17.41 -12.59 -14.69
C ALA A 222 -16.14 -11.88 -14.23
N MET A 223 -16.00 -10.61 -14.56
CA MET A 223 -14.89 -9.77 -14.13
C MET A 223 -15.39 -8.49 -13.50
N THR A 224 -14.75 -8.06 -12.42
CA THR A 224 -14.90 -6.73 -11.83
C THR A 224 -13.56 -6.02 -11.80
N GLY A 225 -13.56 -4.76 -12.22
CA GLY A 225 -12.39 -3.88 -12.23
C GLY A 225 -12.86 -2.43 -12.29
N ASP A 226 -12.00 -1.48 -11.93
CA ASP A 226 -12.33 -0.05 -11.85
C ASP A 226 -11.65 0.78 -12.94
N GLY A 227 -10.79 0.18 -13.75
CA GLY A 227 -9.86 0.90 -14.62
C GLY A 227 -10.19 0.81 -16.11
N THR A 228 -9.88 1.90 -16.82
CA THR A 228 -9.84 1.95 -18.28
C THR A 228 -8.88 0.91 -18.90
N ASN A 229 -7.89 0.48 -18.12
CA ASN A 229 -6.95 -0.57 -18.52
C ASN A 229 -7.58 -1.98 -18.58
N ASP A 230 -8.74 -2.16 -17.95
CA ASP A 230 -9.46 -3.43 -17.90
C ASP A 230 -10.54 -3.56 -19.00
N ALA A 231 -10.78 -2.49 -19.76
CA ALA A 231 -11.86 -2.45 -20.75
C ALA A 231 -11.86 -3.62 -21.74
N PRO A 232 -10.73 -4.08 -22.34
CA PRO A 232 -10.73 -5.24 -23.22
C PRO A 232 -11.09 -6.55 -22.49
N ALA A 233 -10.62 -6.73 -21.25
CA ALA A 233 -10.91 -7.90 -20.43
C ALA A 233 -12.38 -7.90 -19.96
N LEU A 234 -12.89 -6.74 -19.53
CA LEU A 234 -14.30 -6.56 -19.14
C LEU A 234 -15.28 -6.81 -20.29
N ALA A 235 -14.89 -6.44 -21.52
CA ALA A 235 -15.72 -6.70 -22.71
C ALA A 235 -15.71 -8.17 -23.15
N GLN A 236 -14.71 -8.95 -22.74
CA GLN A 236 -14.56 -10.37 -23.06
C GLN A 236 -15.26 -11.28 -22.05
N ALA A 237 -15.32 -10.87 -20.77
CA ALA A 237 -15.87 -11.64 -19.66
C ALA A 237 -17.39 -11.84 -19.74
#